data_e6f0b93189365132e929f9671504c2b7
#
_entry.id   e6f0b93189365132e929f9671504c2b7
#
_cell.length_a   1.000
_cell.length_b   1.000
_cell.length_c   1.000
_cell.angle_alpha   90.00
_cell.angle_beta   90.00
_cell.angle_gamma   90.00
#
_symmetry.space_group_name_H-M   'P 1'
#
loop_
_entity.id
_entity.type
_entity.pdbx_description
1 polymer ?
#
loop_
_entity_poly.entity_id
_entity_poly.type
_entity_poly.pdbx_seq_one_letter_code
_entity_poly.pdbx_strand_id
1 'polypeptide(L)'
;MRNIILALLLAALLSGCAAVVVGGATAVGAAHDRRSFGTVFDDNNIELTAYDQLNRDRELTTQSRVNLIVHNGVALLIGETPNDVFKTRVAKVVNNVKGVRRLVNELSIEEAASIGQRTRDATLTTQVKASLLQINDIRDFDPTRVNVSTARGVVYLMGLVTRDEADRVVDIARRVRGVQSVVRVFEYVS
;
A
#
# COMPACT_ATOMS: atom_id res chain seq x y z
N MET A 1 -29.41 -12.59 -40.11
CA MET A 1 -28.44 -11.48 -40.34
C MET A 1 -28.48 -10.48 -39.17
N ARG A 2 -29.64 -9.99 -38.70
CA ARG A 2 -29.75 -9.00 -37.62
C ARG A 2 -29.14 -9.48 -36.26
N ASN A 3 -29.26 -10.75 -35.91
CA ASN A 3 -28.72 -11.31 -34.68
C ASN A 3 -27.19 -11.54 -34.73
N ILE A 4 -26.63 -11.75 -35.89
CA ILE A 4 -25.18 -11.90 -36.10
C ILE A 4 -24.48 -10.55 -36.00
N ILE A 5 -25.11 -9.50 -36.54
CA ILE A 5 -24.60 -8.13 -36.42
C ILE A 5 -24.62 -7.65 -34.98
N LEU A 6 -25.69 -8.00 -34.22
CA LEU A 6 -25.80 -7.66 -32.83
C LEU A 6 -24.75 -8.39 -31.93
N ALA A 7 -24.48 -9.66 -32.26
CA ALA A 7 -23.43 -10.43 -31.58
C ALA A 7 -22.02 -9.93 -31.85
N LEU A 8 -21.75 -9.49 -33.10
CA LEU A 8 -20.47 -8.89 -33.47
C LEU A 8 -20.26 -7.50 -32.82
N LEU A 9 -21.32 -6.70 -32.72
CA LEU A 9 -21.26 -5.43 -31.97
C LEU A 9 -21.04 -5.62 -30.50
N LEU A 10 -21.64 -6.64 -29.87
CA LEU A 10 -21.44 -6.96 -28.45
C LEU A 10 -20.01 -7.48 -28.18
N ALA A 11 -19.46 -8.28 -29.10
CA ALA A 11 -18.09 -8.78 -29.01
C ALA A 11 -17.05 -7.66 -29.16
N ALA A 12 -17.32 -6.66 -30.02
CA ALA A 12 -16.44 -5.49 -30.19
C ALA A 12 -16.43 -4.56 -28.96
N LEU A 13 -17.51 -4.51 -28.18
CA LEU A 13 -17.59 -3.72 -26.95
C LEU A 13 -16.83 -4.38 -25.78
N LEU A 14 -16.67 -5.72 -25.80
CA LEU A 14 -15.94 -6.44 -24.74
C LEU A 14 -14.42 -6.42 -24.93
N SER A 15 -13.92 -6.21 -26.15
CA SER A 15 -12.48 -6.19 -26.46
C SER A 15 -11.82 -4.83 -26.21
N GLY A 16 -12.58 -3.76 -25.99
CA GLY A 16 -12.07 -2.41 -25.79
C GLY A 16 -11.53 -2.09 -24.40
N CYS A 17 -11.88 -2.86 -23.38
CA CYS A 17 -11.51 -2.52 -21.98
C CYS A 17 -10.17 -3.09 -21.49
N ALA A 18 -9.58 -4.06 -22.20
CA ALA A 18 -8.37 -4.73 -21.69
C ALA A 18 -7.05 -4.01 -22.07
N ALA A 19 -7.03 -3.21 -23.13
CA ALA A 19 -5.79 -2.61 -23.61
C ALA A 19 -5.45 -1.24 -23.02
N VAL A 20 -6.43 -0.53 -22.44
CA VAL A 20 -6.22 0.83 -21.90
C VAL A 20 -5.79 0.83 -20.44
N VAL A 21 -6.06 -0.25 -19.69
CA VAL A 21 -5.80 -0.30 -18.24
C VAL A 21 -4.33 -0.57 -17.90
N VAL A 22 -3.57 -1.22 -18.79
CA VAL A 22 -2.19 -1.63 -18.47
C VAL A 22 -1.15 -0.54 -18.80
N GLY A 23 -1.43 0.35 -19.74
CA GLY A 23 -0.46 1.37 -20.16
C GLY A 23 -0.72 2.79 -19.62
N GLY A 24 -1.98 3.16 -19.42
CA GLY A 24 -2.35 4.55 -19.11
C GLY A 24 -2.32 4.90 -17.60
N ALA A 25 -2.81 4.01 -16.75
CA ALA A 25 -2.91 4.29 -15.31
C ALA A 25 -1.56 4.25 -14.58
N THR A 26 -0.62 3.42 -15.06
CA THR A 26 0.73 3.34 -14.50
C THR A 26 1.60 4.53 -14.89
N ALA A 27 1.42 5.10 -16.08
CA ALA A 27 2.23 6.22 -16.57
C ALA A 27 1.84 7.56 -15.90
N VAL A 28 0.55 7.76 -15.58
CA VAL A 28 0.09 9.01 -14.95
C VAL A 28 0.49 9.06 -13.47
N GLY A 29 0.39 7.93 -12.76
CA GLY A 29 0.81 7.87 -11.34
C GLY A 29 2.31 8.07 -11.14
N ALA A 30 3.13 7.60 -12.09
CA ALA A 30 4.58 7.72 -11.98
C ALA A 30 5.12 9.14 -12.31
N ALA A 31 4.36 9.99 -13.02
CA ALA A 31 4.76 11.37 -13.31
C ALA A 31 4.66 12.30 -12.09
N HIS A 32 3.85 11.93 -11.09
CA HIS A 32 3.64 12.70 -9.86
C HIS A 32 4.42 12.14 -8.66
N ASP A 33 4.94 10.93 -8.75
CA ASP A 33 5.77 10.32 -7.70
C ASP A 33 7.17 10.95 -7.72
N ARG A 34 7.68 11.28 -6.55
CA ARG A 34 9.06 11.80 -6.40
C ARG A 34 10.13 10.71 -6.58
N ARG A 35 9.71 9.44 -6.62
CA ARG A 35 10.63 8.32 -6.92
C ARG A 35 10.88 8.24 -8.42
N SER A 36 12.07 7.76 -8.80
CA SER A 36 12.34 7.39 -10.19
C SER A 36 11.55 6.15 -10.61
N PHE A 37 11.31 5.96 -11.90
CA PHE A 37 10.71 4.72 -12.43
C PHE A 37 11.51 3.48 -12.00
N GLY A 38 12.84 3.58 -12.00
CA GLY A 38 13.70 2.50 -11.52
C GLY A 38 13.42 2.14 -10.06
N THR A 39 13.29 3.13 -9.19
CA THR A 39 13.00 2.91 -7.77
C THR A 39 11.63 2.24 -7.57
N VAL A 40 10.60 2.66 -8.31
CA VAL A 40 9.26 2.02 -8.23
C VAL A 40 9.33 0.57 -8.69
N PHE A 41 10.08 0.28 -9.73
CA PHE A 41 10.30 -1.08 -10.22
C PHE A 41 11.07 -1.93 -9.20
N ASP A 42 12.11 -1.37 -8.58
CA ASP A 42 12.90 -2.04 -7.54
C ASP A 42 12.05 -2.33 -6.30
N ASP A 43 11.21 -1.38 -5.86
CA ASP A 43 10.28 -1.58 -4.73
C ASP A 43 9.32 -2.74 -5.00
N ASN A 44 8.73 -2.81 -6.19
CA ASN A 44 7.87 -3.93 -6.59
C ASN A 44 8.61 -5.27 -6.60
N ASN A 45 9.87 -5.30 -7.07
CA ASN A 45 10.69 -6.52 -7.06
C ASN A 45 11.01 -6.97 -5.62
N ILE A 46 11.25 -6.03 -4.71
CA ILE A 46 11.44 -6.33 -3.29
C ILE A 46 10.17 -6.98 -2.72
N GLU A 47 8.98 -6.40 -2.96
CA GLU A 47 7.72 -6.96 -2.49
C GLU A 47 7.49 -8.38 -3.02
N LEU A 48 7.62 -8.58 -4.34
CA LEU A 48 7.45 -9.88 -4.97
C LEU A 48 8.42 -10.93 -4.42
N THR A 49 9.70 -10.56 -4.27
CA THR A 49 10.73 -11.45 -3.73
C THR A 49 10.45 -11.82 -2.28
N ALA A 50 10.04 -10.84 -1.46
CA ALA A 50 9.70 -11.07 -0.07
C ALA A 50 8.49 -12.00 0.07
N TYR A 51 7.42 -11.76 -0.70
CA TYR A 51 6.25 -12.64 -0.69
C TYR A 51 6.57 -14.05 -1.18
N ASP A 52 7.42 -14.21 -2.21
CA ASP A 52 7.87 -15.54 -2.65
C ASP A 52 8.61 -16.27 -1.51
N GLN A 53 9.52 -15.58 -0.82
CA GLN A 53 10.25 -16.17 0.30
C GLN A 53 9.35 -16.49 1.49
N LEU A 54 8.41 -15.59 1.85
CA LEU A 54 7.45 -15.83 2.93
C LEU A 54 6.52 -17.01 2.59
N ASN A 55 6.09 -17.16 1.34
CA ASN A 55 5.20 -18.22 0.89
C ASN A 55 5.86 -19.62 0.88
N ARG A 56 7.18 -19.70 0.91
CA ARG A 56 7.90 -20.98 1.08
C ARG A 56 7.76 -21.56 2.48
N ASP A 57 7.45 -20.70 3.46
CA ASP A 57 7.19 -21.09 4.83
C ASP A 57 5.67 -21.23 5.06
N ARG A 58 5.16 -22.44 4.89
CA ARG A 58 3.72 -22.71 5.04
C ARG A 58 3.20 -22.40 6.43
N GLU A 59 4.00 -22.58 7.45
CA GLU A 59 3.60 -22.28 8.83
C GLU A 59 3.39 -20.77 9.01
N LEU A 60 4.31 -19.94 8.48
CA LEU A 60 4.14 -18.50 8.49
C LEU A 60 2.87 -18.06 7.76
N THR A 61 2.62 -18.58 6.57
CA THR A 61 1.49 -18.15 5.74
C THR A 61 0.13 -18.61 6.26
N THR A 62 0.07 -19.72 6.98
CA THR A 62 -1.18 -20.24 7.55
C THR A 62 -1.55 -19.59 8.88
N GLN A 63 -0.55 -19.20 9.68
CA GLN A 63 -0.76 -18.68 11.03
C GLN A 63 -0.58 -17.17 11.13
N SER A 64 0.00 -16.53 10.13
CA SER A 64 0.21 -15.08 10.11
C SER A 64 -0.53 -14.43 8.96
N ARG A 65 -0.93 -13.21 9.15
CA ARG A 65 -1.43 -12.33 8.11
C ARG A 65 -0.49 -11.16 7.97
N VAL A 66 0.31 -11.20 6.93
CA VAL A 66 1.34 -10.18 6.69
C VAL A 66 0.98 -9.37 5.46
N ASN A 67 0.95 -8.07 5.60
CA ASN A 67 0.92 -7.13 4.50
C ASN A 67 2.25 -6.35 4.49
N LEU A 68 2.97 -6.47 3.39
CA LEU A 68 4.23 -5.79 3.14
C LEU A 68 4.01 -4.68 2.12
N ILE A 69 4.48 -3.50 2.46
CA ILE A 69 4.50 -2.34 1.56
C ILE A 69 5.94 -1.86 1.47
N VAL A 70 6.45 -1.65 0.26
CA VAL A 70 7.79 -1.10 0.05
C VAL A 70 7.69 0.25 -0.65
N HIS A 71 8.40 1.23 -0.14
CA HIS A 71 8.49 2.55 -0.73
C HIS A 71 9.91 3.08 -0.58
N ASN A 72 10.57 3.33 -1.70
CA ASN A 72 11.96 3.76 -1.77
C ASN A 72 12.91 2.86 -0.96
N GLY A 73 12.73 1.53 -1.02
CA GLY A 73 13.49 0.54 -0.25
C GLY A 73 13.20 0.50 1.26
N VAL A 74 12.26 1.31 1.75
CA VAL A 74 11.74 1.20 3.11
C VAL A 74 10.60 0.19 3.09
N ALA A 75 10.76 -0.92 3.79
CA ALA A 75 9.77 -1.98 3.94
C ALA A 75 8.96 -1.77 5.22
N LEU A 76 7.64 -1.73 5.10
CA LEU A 76 6.70 -1.70 6.21
C LEU A 76 5.96 -3.03 6.29
N LEU A 77 6.02 -3.68 7.43
CA LEU A 77 5.23 -4.87 7.76
C LEU A 77 4.08 -4.49 8.67
N ILE A 78 2.86 -4.76 8.24
CA ILE A 78 1.63 -4.61 9.05
C ILE A 78 0.79 -5.87 8.98
N GLY A 79 -0.10 -6.05 9.94
CA GLY A 79 -0.94 -7.24 10.06
C GLY A 79 -0.72 -7.98 11.36
N GLU A 80 -0.98 -9.28 11.39
CA GLU A 80 -1.01 -10.06 12.62
C GLU A 80 -0.14 -11.31 12.55
N THR A 81 0.47 -11.65 13.68
CA THR A 81 1.21 -12.88 13.94
C THR A 81 0.80 -13.47 15.29
N PRO A 82 0.83 -14.81 15.46
CA PRO A 82 0.38 -15.44 16.69
C PRO A 82 1.31 -15.19 17.89
N ASN A 83 2.59 -14.90 17.65
CA ASN A 83 3.58 -14.67 18.70
C ASN A 83 4.85 -13.99 18.17
N ASP A 84 5.77 -13.66 19.07
CA ASP A 84 7.04 -13.00 18.76
C ASP A 84 7.97 -13.82 17.86
N VAL A 85 7.91 -15.14 17.92
CA VAL A 85 8.73 -16.02 17.09
C VAL A 85 8.36 -15.83 15.61
N PHE A 86 7.06 -15.82 15.30
CA PHE A 86 6.56 -15.56 13.96
C PHE A 86 6.86 -14.14 13.49
N LYS A 87 6.62 -13.14 14.37
CA LYS A 87 6.95 -11.74 14.09
C LYS A 87 8.43 -11.57 13.72
N THR A 88 9.31 -12.21 14.45
CA THR A 88 10.76 -12.17 14.20
C THR A 88 11.15 -12.93 12.93
N ARG A 89 10.52 -14.09 12.66
CA ARG A 89 10.78 -14.87 11.43
C ARG A 89 10.39 -14.06 10.18
N VAL A 90 9.19 -13.45 10.17
CA VAL A 90 8.73 -12.58 9.08
C VAL A 90 9.71 -11.44 8.86
N ALA A 91 10.07 -10.73 9.93
CA ALA A 91 11.01 -9.62 9.86
C ALA A 91 12.38 -10.04 9.30
N LYS A 92 12.90 -11.20 9.72
CA LYS A 92 14.17 -11.73 9.23
C LYS A 92 14.12 -12.04 7.73
N VAL A 93 13.04 -12.65 7.25
CA VAL A 93 12.86 -12.95 5.82
C VAL A 93 12.91 -11.66 5.02
N VAL A 94 12.09 -10.68 5.38
CA VAL A 94 11.97 -9.42 4.63
C VAL A 94 13.26 -8.59 4.70
N ASN A 95 13.88 -8.50 5.88
CA ASN A 95 15.11 -7.73 6.04
C ASN A 95 16.29 -8.27 5.22
N ASN A 96 16.26 -9.57 4.86
CA ASN A 96 17.30 -10.20 4.04
C ASN A 96 17.07 -10.06 2.52
N VAL A 97 15.94 -9.49 2.11
CA VAL A 97 15.67 -9.26 0.69
C VAL A 97 16.57 -8.14 0.17
N LYS A 98 17.28 -8.43 -0.91
CA LYS A 98 18.16 -7.44 -1.55
C LYS A 98 17.36 -6.19 -1.95
N GLY A 99 17.83 -5.03 -1.56
CA GLY A 99 17.19 -3.74 -1.85
C GLY A 99 16.42 -3.16 -0.66
N VAL A 100 16.10 -3.94 0.36
CA VAL A 100 15.53 -3.40 1.61
C VAL A 100 16.62 -2.58 2.33
N ARG A 101 16.37 -1.27 2.44
CA ARG A 101 17.28 -0.33 3.11
C ARG A 101 16.92 -0.16 4.60
N ARG A 102 15.64 -0.25 4.92
CA ARG A 102 15.09 -0.11 6.27
C ARG A 102 13.83 -0.94 6.40
N LEU A 103 13.70 -1.64 7.52
CA LEU A 103 12.48 -2.38 7.89
C LEU A 103 11.79 -1.69 9.06
N VAL A 104 10.50 -1.43 8.89
CA VAL A 104 9.57 -0.99 9.94
C VAL A 104 8.61 -2.14 10.21
N ASN A 105 8.70 -2.76 11.39
CA ASN A 105 7.90 -3.93 11.76
C ASN A 105 6.81 -3.56 12.75
N GLU A 106 5.62 -3.31 12.22
CA GLU A 106 4.40 -2.96 12.94
C GLU A 106 3.40 -4.14 13.01
N LEU A 107 3.89 -5.37 12.85
CA LEU A 107 3.07 -6.57 13.04
C LEU A 107 2.59 -6.63 14.50
N SER A 108 1.28 -6.79 14.70
CA SER A 108 0.70 -7.04 16.02
C SER A 108 0.78 -8.54 16.38
N ILE A 109 0.88 -8.84 17.67
CA ILE A 109 0.82 -10.21 18.18
C ILE A 109 -0.62 -10.44 18.59
N GLU A 110 -1.42 -10.88 17.65
CA GLU A 110 -2.85 -11.09 17.80
C GLU A 110 -3.35 -12.14 16.80
N GLU A 111 -4.56 -12.64 17.04
CA GLU A 111 -5.25 -13.48 16.05
C GLU A 111 -5.50 -12.70 14.76
N ALA A 112 -5.49 -13.41 13.64
CA ALA A 112 -5.73 -12.82 12.32
C ALA A 112 -7.06 -12.04 12.29
N ALA A 113 -7.01 -10.81 11.78
CA ALA A 113 -8.16 -9.94 11.68
C ALA A 113 -9.31 -10.60 10.91
N SER A 114 -10.52 -10.53 11.47
CA SER A 114 -11.74 -11.03 10.83
C SER A 114 -12.01 -10.30 9.50
N ILE A 115 -12.83 -10.90 8.64
CA ILE A 115 -13.27 -10.28 7.38
C ILE A 115 -13.91 -8.91 7.65
N GLY A 116 -14.77 -8.82 8.68
CA GLY A 116 -15.39 -7.56 9.07
C GLY A 116 -14.39 -6.49 9.50
N GLN A 117 -13.33 -6.86 10.23
CA GLN A 117 -12.27 -5.90 10.60
C GLN A 117 -11.53 -5.41 9.35
N ARG A 118 -11.15 -6.30 8.45
CA ARG A 118 -10.46 -5.94 7.20
C ARG A 118 -11.28 -5.02 6.30
N THR A 119 -12.60 -5.26 6.23
CA THR A 119 -13.51 -4.38 5.47
C THR A 119 -13.56 -2.99 6.09
N ARG A 120 -13.60 -2.89 7.42
CA ARG A 120 -13.52 -1.58 8.12
C ARG A 120 -12.20 -0.88 7.83
N ASP A 121 -11.08 -1.59 7.88
CA ASP A 121 -9.75 -1.03 7.62
C ASP A 121 -9.62 -0.56 6.16
N ALA A 122 -10.13 -1.32 5.20
CA ALA A 122 -10.18 -0.93 3.79
C ALA A 122 -11.03 0.33 3.56
N THR A 123 -12.20 0.39 4.21
CA THR A 123 -13.06 1.57 4.18
C THR A 123 -12.34 2.79 4.77
N LEU A 124 -11.69 2.60 5.92
CA LEU A 124 -10.94 3.67 6.58
C LEU A 124 -9.78 4.18 5.72
N THR A 125 -9.03 3.27 5.09
CA THR A 125 -7.99 3.63 4.10
C THR A 125 -8.56 4.51 2.99
N THR A 126 -9.72 4.14 2.44
CA THR A 126 -10.39 4.92 1.38
C THR A 126 -10.82 6.31 1.88
N GLN A 127 -11.38 6.39 3.09
CA GLN A 127 -11.79 7.66 3.69
C GLN A 127 -10.60 8.57 3.95
N VAL A 128 -9.48 8.04 4.47
CA VAL A 128 -8.25 8.81 4.66
C VAL A 128 -7.74 9.32 3.31
N LYS A 129 -7.61 8.46 2.30
CA LYS A 129 -7.18 8.88 0.95
C LYS A 129 -8.08 9.98 0.38
N ALA A 130 -9.40 9.85 0.51
CA ALA A 130 -10.35 10.87 0.06
C ALA A 130 -10.18 12.21 0.81
N SER A 131 -9.86 12.15 2.12
CA SER A 131 -9.61 13.37 2.90
C SER A 131 -8.30 14.05 2.50
N LEU A 132 -7.26 13.28 2.10
CA LEU A 132 -6.01 13.85 1.61
C LEU A 132 -6.19 14.62 0.28
N LEU A 133 -7.15 14.24 -0.56
CA LEU A 133 -7.48 14.95 -1.80
C LEU A 133 -8.00 16.38 -1.55
N GLN A 134 -8.41 16.70 -0.32
CA GLN A 134 -8.93 18.01 0.04
C GLN A 134 -7.82 18.98 0.50
N ILE A 135 -6.57 18.53 0.57
CA ILE A 135 -5.43 19.40 0.90
C ILE A 135 -5.17 20.34 -0.28
N ASN A 136 -5.41 21.61 -0.07
CA ASN A 136 -5.23 22.69 -1.06
C ASN A 136 -4.42 23.88 -0.51
N ASP A 137 -3.99 23.78 0.74
CA ASP A 137 -3.27 24.81 1.49
C ASP A 137 -1.73 24.60 1.43
N ILE A 138 -1.27 23.55 0.78
CA ILE A 138 0.15 23.30 0.51
C ILE A 138 0.39 23.38 -1.00
N ARG A 139 1.28 24.29 -1.39
CA ARG A 139 1.64 24.46 -2.80
C ARG A 139 2.28 23.17 -3.34
N ASP A 140 1.86 22.77 -4.54
CA ASP A 140 2.39 21.61 -5.27
C ASP A 140 2.29 20.26 -4.52
N PHE A 141 1.43 20.18 -3.48
CA PHE A 141 1.13 18.92 -2.82
C PHE A 141 0.35 18.00 -3.74
N ASP A 142 0.82 16.78 -3.87
CA ASP A 142 0.11 15.71 -4.56
C ASP A 142 -0.17 14.55 -3.60
N PRO A 143 -1.44 14.28 -3.26
CA PRO A 143 -1.80 13.21 -2.33
C PRO A 143 -1.41 11.81 -2.82
N THR A 144 -1.13 11.62 -4.11
CA THR A 144 -0.66 10.34 -4.66
C THR A 144 0.74 9.97 -4.19
N ARG A 145 1.52 10.94 -3.70
CA ARG A 145 2.84 10.75 -3.08
C ARG A 145 2.77 10.06 -1.72
N VAL A 146 1.56 9.96 -1.14
CA VAL A 146 1.36 9.36 0.16
C VAL A 146 0.65 8.02 0.01
N ASN A 147 1.37 6.95 0.32
CA ASN A 147 0.78 5.63 0.48
C ASN A 147 0.07 5.56 1.84
N VAL A 148 -1.20 5.17 1.82
CA VAL A 148 -2.04 5.01 3.02
C VAL A 148 -2.44 3.55 3.13
N SER A 149 -2.14 2.94 4.25
CA SER A 149 -2.56 1.58 4.61
C SER A 149 -3.13 1.58 6.02
N THR A 150 -4.08 0.69 6.29
CA THR A 150 -4.72 0.60 7.60
C THR A 150 -4.74 -0.86 8.07
N ALA A 151 -4.40 -1.07 9.32
CA ALA A 151 -4.56 -2.33 10.01
C ALA A 151 -5.10 -2.04 11.42
N ARG A 152 -6.21 -2.69 11.79
CA ARG A 152 -6.87 -2.55 13.11
C ARG A 152 -7.13 -1.10 13.52
N GLY A 153 -7.53 -0.25 12.57
CA GLY A 153 -7.80 1.16 12.82
C GLY A 153 -6.54 2.04 12.96
N VAL A 154 -5.35 1.45 12.93
CA VAL A 154 -4.08 2.19 12.85
C VAL A 154 -3.79 2.52 11.40
N VAL A 155 -3.60 3.80 11.11
CA VAL A 155 -3.27 4.30 9.76
C VAL A 155 -1.77 4.48 9.64
N TYR A 156 -1.19 3.84 8.63
CA TYR A 156 0.23 3.92 8.29
C TYR A 156 0.39 4.79 7.06
N LEU A 157 1.22 5.81 7.17
CA LEU A 157 1.49 6.78 6.12
C LEU A 157 2.95 6.67 5.67
N MET A 158 3.16 6.31 4.41
CA MET A 158 4.47 6.23 3.79
C MET A 158 4.55 7.19 2.61
N GLY A 159 5.73 7.64 2.29
CA GLY A 159 5.95 8.50 1.13
C GLY A 159 7.23 9.31 1.25
N LEU A 160 7.62 9.90 0.13
CA LEU A 160 8.73 10.83 0.04
C LEU A 160 8.16 12.25 0.01
N VAL A 161 8.14 12.92 1.17
CA VAL A 161 7.41 14.16 1.41
C VAL A 161 8.27 15.21 2.12
N THR A 162 7.87 16.48 2.04
CA THR A 162 8.45 17.51 2.90
C THR A 162 7.90 17.40 4.33
N ARG A 163 8.51 18.10 5.29
CA ARG A 163 8.02 18.11 6.67
C ARG A 163 6.62 18.71 6.79
N ASP A 164 6.37 19.79 6.07
CA ASP A 164 5.07 20.48 6.07
C ASP A 164 3.98 19.58 5.48
N GLU A 165 4.27 18.89 4.36
CA GLU A 165 3.37 17.89 3.78
C GLU A 165 3.06 16.76 4.77
N ALA A 166 4.10 16.21 5.42
CA ALA A 166 3.94 15.14 6.40
C ALA A 166 3.05 15.56 7.57
N ASP A 167 3.31 16.74 8.15
CA ASP A 167 2.55 17.24 9.29
C ASP A 167 1.08 17.49 8.92
N ARG A 168 0.84 18.05 7.74
CA ARG A 168 -0.52 18.30 7.24
C ARG A 168 -1.27 17.00 6.96
N VAL A 169 -0.63 16.05 6.29
CA VAL A 169 -1.20 14.72 6.01
C VAL A 169 -1.59 14.01 7.30
N VAL A 170 -0.72 14.01 8.30
CA VAL A 170 -1.02 13.40 9.61
C VAL A 170 -2.15 14.12 10.32
N ASP A 171 -2.18 15.44 10.28
CA ASP A 171 -3.24 16.23 10.92
C ASP A 171 -4.62 15.92 10.33
N ILE A 172 -4.71 15.73 9.02
CA ILE A 172 -5.95 15.32 8.36
C ILE A 172 -6.28 13.87 8.66
N ALA A 173 -5.32 12.95 8.53
CA ALA A 173 -5.56 11.53 8.72
C ALA A 173 -6.11 11.22 10.12
N ARG A 174 -5.55 11.82 11.17
CA ARG A 174 -5.98 11.59 12.56
C ARG A 174 -7.39 12.09 12.87
N ARG A 175 -7.96 13.00 12.05
CA ARG A 175 -9.32 13.55 12.21
C ARG A 175 -10.38 12.68 11.53
N VAL A 176 -9.99 11.74 10.69
CA VAL A 176 -10.93 10.84 10.02
C VAL A 176 -11.59 9.93 11.05
N ARG A 177 -12.91 9.91 11.04
CA ARG A 177 -13.68 9.10 12.00
C ARG A 177 -13.32 7.60 11.88
N GLY A 178 -12.92 7.00 12.99
CA GLY A 178 -12.53 5.59 13.06
C GLY A 178 -11.02 5.37 13.08
N VAL A 179 -10.20 6.39 12.83
CA VAL A 179 -8.75 6.33 13.03
C VAL A 179 -8.45 6.29 14.52
N GLN A 180 -7.76 5.26 14.95
CA GLN A 180 -7.31 5.10 16.34
C GLN A 180 -5.96 5.77 16.57
N SER A 181 -5.04 5.58 15.64
CA SER A 181 -3.72 6.22 15.66
C SER A 181 -3.14 6.32 14.25
N VAL A 182 -2.10 7.15 14.11
CA VAL A 182 -1.38 7.36 12.85
C VAL A 182 0.10 7.11 13.07
N VAL A 183 0.67 6.22 12.27
CA VAL A 183 2.11 5.90 12.26
C VAL A 183 2.75 6.54 11.04
N ARG A 184 3.79 7.32 11.28
CA ARG A 184 4.56 8.03 10.23
C ARG A 184 5.73 7.16 9.78
N VAL A 185 5.73 6.74 8.52
CA VAL A 185 6.83 6.00 7.89
C VAL A 185 7.38 6.79 6.70
N PHE A 186 7.42 8.10 6.84
CA PHE A 186 7.89 9.00 5.81
C PHE A 186 9.42 9.00 5.67
N GLU A 187 9.87 9.29 4.47
CA GLU A 187 11.19 9.85 4.17
C GLU A 187 11.00 11.33 3.79
N TYR A 188 11.95 12.16 4.20
CA TYR A 188 11.82 13.61 4.02
C TYR A 188 12.73 14.11 2.91
N VAL A 189 12.15 14.97 2.06
CA VAL A 189 12.90 15.81 1.10
C VAL A 189 12.98 17.23 1.60
N SER A 190 14.03 17.93 1.16
CA SER A 190 14.24 19.36 1.41
C SER A 190 13.36 20.21 0.50
#